data_caf2d3f45b45a698212b5c2ee4db12df
#
_entry.id   caf2d3f45b45a698212b5c2ee4db12df
#
_cell.length_a   1.000
_cell.length_b   1.000
_cell.length_c   1.000
_cell.angle_alpha   90.00
_cell.angle_beta   90.00
_cell.angle_gamma   90.00
#
_symmetry.space_group_name_H-M   'P 1'
#
loop_
_entity.id
_entity.type
_entity.pdbx_description
1 polymer ?
#
loop_
_entity_poly.entity_id
_entity_poly.type
_entity_poly.pdbx_seq_one_letter_code
_entity_poly.pdbx_strand_id
1 'polypeptide(L)'
;ASRLTDAYSVPAVMICLDGESGKGSCRSTGSFNLFEALSACSDCLEGFGGHAMAAGVTVRRGCVDELRSRLREYYLSHPDRTLPALEADLLVDSPELLTMACVESLDELEPCGNGNPRPLLYMENVSLDSVQSIGGGKHLRLKLAKFGQTYDGVFFSQTAPALGARAGQRCDIVFAPQINEFHGRRSVQLVITDLRRSKEG
;
A
#
# COMPACT_ATOMS: atom_id res chain seq x y z
N ALA A 1 -12.13 -4.19 -5.56
CA ALA A 1 -11.88 -4.56 -4.17
C ALA A 1 -10.54 -4.03 -3.67
N SER A 2 -9.39 -4.27 -4.36
CA SER A 2 -8.05 -3.89 -3.89
C SER A 2 -7.96 -2.43 -3.40
N ARG A 3 -8.39 -1.45 -4.19
CA ARG A 3 -8.36 -0.03 -3.78
C ARG A 3 -9.10 0.28 -2.47
N LEU A 4 -10.17 -0.48 -2.19
CA LEU A 4 -10.91 -0.32 -0.92
C LEU A 4 -10.13 -0.96 0.22
N THR A 5 -9.58 -2.15 -0.02
CA THR A 5 -8.74 -2.83 0.97
C THR A 5 -7.51 -1.98 1.32
N ASP A 6 -6.85 -1.40 0.32
CA ASP A 6 -5.68 -0.53 0.53
C ASP A 6 -6.05 0.76 1.28
N ALA A 7 -7.20 1.36 0.94
CA ALA A 7 -7.62 2.63 1.53
C ALA A 7 -8.11 2.52 2.98
N TYR A 8 -8.75 1.40 3.33
CA TYR A 8 -9.42 1.24 4.62
C TYR A 8 -8.80 0.15 5.51
N SER A 9 -7.81 -0.58 5.02
CA SER A 9 -7.15 -1.69 5.73
C SER A 9 -8.15 -2.73 6.27
N VAL A 10 -9.20 -3.00 5.49
CA VAL A 10 -10.23 -4.01 5.79
C VAL A 10 -10.49 -4.89 4.57
N PRO A 11 -10.93 -6.14 4.75
CA PRO A 11 -11.35 -6.98 3.64
C PRO A 11 -12.50 -6.33 2.86
N ALA A 12 -12.46 -6.45 1.54
CA ALA A 12 -13.45 -5.84 0.65
C ALA A 12 -14.02 -6.85 -0.35
N VAL A 13 -15.34 -6.87 -0.47
CA VAL A 13 -16.09 -7.62 -1.47
C VAL A 13 -16.84 -6.64 -2.36
N MET A 14 -16.52 -6.65 -3.64
CA MET A 14 -17.19 -5.83 -4.66
C MET A 14 -18.02 -6.73 -5.56
N ILE A 15 -19.32 -6.50 -5.61
CA ILE A 15 -20.27 -7.29 -6.41
C ILE A 15 -20.89 -6.40 -7.47
N CYS A 16 -20.82 -6.85 -8.72
CA CYS A 16 -21.55 -6.27 -9.84
C CYS A 16 -22.80 -7.14 -10.09
N LEU A 17 -23.97 -6.54 -9.91
CA LEU A 17 -25.25 -7.21 -10.12
C LEU A 17 -25.70 -7.06 -11.59
N ASP A 18 -26.01 -8.21 -12.21
CA ASP A 18 -26.63 -8.28 -13.54
C ASP A 18 -27.87 -9.18 -13.45
N GLY A 19 -29.05 -8.58 -13.60
CA GLY A 19 -30.33 -9.28 -13.37
C GLY A 19 -30.43 -9.85 -11.95
N GLU A 20 -30.70 -11.14 -11.86
CA GLU A 20 -30.91 -11.89 -10.60
C GLU A 20 -29.60 -12.46 -10.00
N SER A 21 -28.48 -12.33 -10.71
CA SER A 21 -27.18 -12.82 -10.25
C SER A 21 -26.18 -11.68 -10.12
N GLY A 22 -25.13 -11.89 -9.34
CA GLY A 22 -24.01 -10.99 -9.17
C GLY A 22 -22.68 -11.72 -9.15
N LYS A 23 -21.71 -11.16 -9.83
CA LYS A 23 -20.31 -11.62 -9.76
C LYS A 23 -19.49 -10.64 -8.96
N GLY A 24 -18.66 -11.15 -8.06
CA GLY A 24 -17.86 -10.34 -7.18
C GLY A 24 -16.38 -10.69 -7.20
N SER A 25 -15.59 -9.68 -6.90
CA SER A 25 -14.15 -9.80 -6.62
C SER A 25 -13.91 -9.42 -5.17
N CYS A 26 -13.14 -10.24 -4.48
CA CYS A 26 -12.86 -10.12 -3.06
C CYS A 26 -11.35 -9.93 -2.85
N ARG A 27 -10.99 -9.10 -1.88
CA ARG A 27 -9.59 -8.91 -1.45
C ARG A 27 -9.55 -8.84 0.06
N SER A 28 -8.49 -9.40 0.63
CA SER A 28 -8.22 -9.36 2.06
C SER A 28 -6.99 -8.55 2.39
N THR A 29 -6.77 -8.32 3.67
CA THR A 29 -5.60 -7.66 4.25
C THR A 29 -5.25 -8.33 5.58
N GLY A 30 -3.98 -8.23 5.97
CA GLY A 30 -3.48 -8.81 7.22
C GLY A 30 -3.64 -10.33 7.27
N SER A 31 -4.02 -10.84 8.42
CA SER A 31 -4.21 -12.28 8.69
C SER A 31 -5.62 -12.80 8.35
N PHE A 32 -6.55 -11.96 7.88
CA PHE A 32 -7.93 -12.38 7.64
C PHE A 32 -8.03 -13.32 6.43
N ASN A 33 -8.40 -14.58 6.69
CA ASN A 33 -8.59 -15.59 5.67
C ASN A 33 -9.94 -15.44 4.98
N LEU A 34 -9.92 -14.83 3.80
CA LEU A 34 -11.13 -14.57 3.01
C LEU A 34 -11.79 -15.85 2.51
N PHE A 35 -11.02 -16.89 2.19
CA PHE A 35 -11.56 -18.17 1.72
C PHE A 35 -12.36 -18.88 2.83
N GLU A 36 -11.89 -18.87 4.06
CA GLU A 36 -12.63 -19.41 5.21
C GLU A 36 -13.91 -18.62 5.48
N ALA A 37 -13.84 -17.27 5.42
CA ALA A 37 -15.01 -16.43 5.59
C ALA A 37 -16.10 -16.70 4.54
N LEU A 38 -15.72 -16.88 3.27
CA LEU A 38 -16.63 -17.25 2.19
C LEU A 38 -17.17 -18.67 2.35
N SER A 39 -16.34 -19.62 2.80
CA SER A 39 -16.75 -20.98 3.10
C SER A 39 -17.83 -21.03 4.19
N ALA A 40 -17.69 -20.21 5.23
CA ALA A 40 -18.70 -20.07 6.28
C ALA A 40 -20.04 -19.46 5.80
N CYS A 41 -20.04 -18.84 4.60
CA CYS A 41 -21.20 -18.25 3.95
C CYS A 41 -21.62 -18.98 2.67
N SER A 42 -21.16 -20.22 2.47
CA SER A 42 -21.31 -20.96 1.20
C SER A 42 -22.76 -21.16 0.77
N ASP A 43 -23.69 -21.28 1.70
CA ASP A 43 -25.14 -21.40 1.46
C ASP A 43 -25.79 -20.13 0.89
N CYS A 44 -25.17 -18.97 1.07
CA CYS A 44 -25.56 -17.70 0.45
C CYS A 44 -24.99 -17.51 -0.97
N LEU A 45 -24.06 -18.39 -1.41
CA LEU A 45 -23.31 -18.23 -2.65
C LEU A 45 -23.73 -19.32 -3.67
N GLU A 46 -23.82 -18.93 -4.94
CA GLU A 46 -23.95 -19.87 -6.06
C GLU A 46 -22.61 -20.53 -6.38
N GLY A 47 -21.51 -19.85 -6.08
CA GLY A 47 -20.17 -20.34 -6.23
C GLY A 47 -19.14 -19.34 -5.73
N PHE A 48 -18.01 -19.85 -5.28
CA PHE A 48 -16.85 -19.03 -4.90
C PHE A 48 -15.57 -19.83 -5.11
N GLY A 49 -14.45 -19.11 -5.21
CA GLY A 49 -13.13 -19.74 -5.33
C GLY A 49 -12.03 -18.71 -5.18
N GLY A 50 -10.85 -19.20 -4.80
CA GLY A 50 -9.68 -18.34 -4.59
C GLY A 50 -8.83 -18.85 -3.42
N HIS A 51 -8.15 -17.89 -2.76
CA HIS A 51 -7.22 -18.12 -1.67
C HIS A 51 -7.49 -17.15 -0.51
N ALA A 52 -6.71 -17.25 0.56
CA ALA A 52 -6.86 -16.40 1.75
C ALA A 52 -6.92 -14.90 1.43
N MET A 53 -6.10 -14.42 0.49
CA MET A 53 -5.96 -12.99 0.19
C MET A 53 -6.83 -12.48 -0.96
N ALA A 54 -7.30 -13.36 -1.84
CA ALA A 54 -8.08 -13.00 -3.02
C ALA A 54 -9.04 -14.12 -3.42
N ALA A 55 -10.28 -13.76 -3.72
CA ALA A 55 -11.31 -14.70 -4.15
C ALA A 55 -12.28 -14.05 -5.16
N GLY A 56 -13.02 -14.91 -5.85
CA GLY A 56 -14.18 -14.56 -6.64
C GLY A 56 -15.45 -15.18 -6.07
N VAL A 57 -16.60 -14.52 -6.23
CA VAL A 57 -17.90 -15.00 -5.77
C VAL A 57 -18.95 -14.85 -6.87
N THR A 58 -19.93 -15.74 -6.84
CA THR A 58 -21.21 -15.59 -7.55
C THR A 58 -22.34 -15.70 -6.54
N VAL A 59 -23.26 -14.74 -6.54
CA VAL A 59 -24.32 -14.64 -5.54
C VAL A 59 -25.63 -14.23 -6.19
N ARG A 60 -26.76 -14.77 -5.72
CA ARG A 60 -28.08 -14.30 -6.12
C ARG A 60 -28.34 -12.91 -5.54
N ARG A 61 -29.01 -12.04 -6.32
CA ARG A 61 -29.35 -10.68 -5.89
C ARG A 61 -30.03 -10.66 -4.51
N GLY A 62 -31.01 -11.54 -4.28
CA GLY A 62 -31.73 -11.62 -3.01
C GLY A 62 -30.89 -12.06 -1.80
N CYS A 63 -29.72 -12.65 -2.02
CA CYS A 63 -28.82 -13.13 -0.95
C CYS A 63 -27.70 -12.12 -0.62
N VAL A 64 -27.60 -10.99 -1.31
CA VAL A 64 -26.47 -10.03 -1.13
C VAL A 64 -26.46 -9.43 0.27
N ASP A 65 -27.61 -9.05 0.81
CA ASP A 65 -27.69 -8.45 2.13
C ASP A 65 -27.43 -9.45 3.25
N GLU A 66 -27.88 -10.69 3.07
CA GLU A 66 -27.56 -11.78 3.99
C GLU A 66 -26.07 -12.08 3.98
N LEU A 67 -25.46 -12.22 2.80
CA LEU A 67 -24.01 -12.39 2.64
C LEU A 67 -23.23 -11.27 3.33
N ARG A 68 -23.67 -10.02 3.15
CA ARG A 68 -23.03 -8.84 3.79
C ARG A 68 -23.09 -8.96 5.32
N SER A 69 -24.23 -9.33 5.85
CA SER A 69 -24.44 -9.45 7.30
C SER A 69 -23.58 -10.55 7.90
N ARG A 70 -23.53 -11.70 7.26
CA ARG A 70 -22.75 -12.86 7.71
C ARG A 70 -21.23 -12.65 7.60
N LEU A 71 -20.76 -12.05 6.50
CA LEU A 71 -19.35 -11.70 6.37
C LEU A 71 -18.91 -10.67 7.41
N ARG A 72 -19.80 -9.70 7.74
CA ARG A 72 -19.53 -8.74 8.81
C ARG A 72 -19.46 -9.41 10.18
N GLU A 73 -20.38 -10.31 10.48
CA GLU A 73 -20.38 -11.08 11.73
C GLU A 73 -19.12 -11.95 11.84
N TYR A 74 -18.80 -12.67 10.77
CA TYR A 74 -17.55 -13.46 10.69
C TYR A 74 -16.33 -12.59 10.94
N TYR A 75 -16.22 -11.43 10.28
CA TYR A 75 -15.13 -10.49 10.47
C TYR A 75 -15.03 -9.98 11.91
N LEU A 76 -16.14 -9.71 12.57
CA LEU A 76 -16.17 -9.23 13.96
C LEU A 76 -15.81 -10.33 14.98
N SER A 77 -16.16 -11.58 14.69
CA SER A 77 -15.86 -12.73 15.56
C SER A 77 -14.41 -13.23 15.45
N HIS A 78 -13.66 -12.75 14.44
CA HIS A 78 -12.23 -13.07 14.25
C HIS A 78 -11.38 -11.83 14.48
N PRO A 79 -11.11 -11.45 15.74
CA PRO A 79 -10.48 -10.19 16.10
C PRO A 79 -8.97 -10.12 15.84
N ASP A 80 -8.35 -11.23 15.40
CA ASP A 80 -6.92 -11.28 15.10
C ASP A 80 -6.59 -10.42 13.86
N ARG A 81 -6.56 -9.11 14.12
CA ARG A 81 -6.34 -8.04 13.16
C ARG A 81 -4.95 -7.50 13.34
N THR A 82 -3.97 -8.29 13.04
CA THR A 82 -2.63 -7.73 12.87
C THR A 82 -2.68 -6.78 11.67
N LEU A 83 -2.66 -5.48 11.96
CA LEU A 83 -2.36 -4.50 10.91
C LEU A 83 -1.00 -4.93 10.34
N PRO A 84 -0.89 -5.07 9.00
CA PRO A 84 0.39 -5.41 8.42
C PRO A 84 1.40 -4.35 8.86
N ALA A 85 2.41 -4.77 9.65
CA ALA A 85 3.53 -3.91 9.93
C ALA A 85 4.27 -3.69 8.61
N LEU A 86 4.59 -2.44 8.31
CA LEU A 86 5.47 -2.14 7.20
C LEU A 86 6.89 -2.48 7.64
N GLU A 87 7.46 -3.50 7.04
CA GLU A 87 8.84 -3.91 7.30
C GLU A 87 9.76 -3.20 6.32
N ALA A 88 10.83 -2.61 6.83
CA ALA A 88 11.88 -2.03 6.04
C ALA A 88 13.14 -2.91 6.11
N ASP A 89 13.74 -3.15 4.96
CA ASP A 89 14.88 -4.07 4.84
C ASP A 89 16.19 -3.45 5.31
N LEU A 90 16.32 -2.11 5.21
CA LEU A 90 17.55 -1.40 5.55
C LEU A 90 17.28 -0.01 6.11
N LEU A 91 18.00 0.35 7.18
CA LEU A 91 18.10 1.74 7.66
C LEU A 91 19.15 2.49 6.84
N VAL A 92 18.76 3.61 6.24
CA VAL A 92 19.68 4.52 5.56
C VAL A 92 20.24 5.51 6.58
N ASP A 93 21.45 5.27 7.04
CA ASP A 93 22.18 6.09 8.00
C ASP A 93 23.32 6.90 7.36
N SER A 94 23.59 6.68 6.08
CA SER A 94 24.64 7.39 5.33
C SER A 94 24.22 7.71 3.88
N PRO A 95 24.76 8.78 3.26
CA PRO A 95 24.43 9.16 1.90
C PRO A 95 24.98 8.17 0.85
N GLU A 96 26.00 7.40 1.17
CA GLU A 96 26.62 6.41 0.29
C GLU A 96 25.64 5.33 -0.15
N LEU A 97 24.65 5.01 0.69
CA LEU A 97 23.60 4.03 0.40
C LEU A 97 22.60 4.51 -0.67
N LEU A 98 22.60 5.82 -0.98
CA LEU A 98 21.71 6.41 -1.99
C LEU A 98 22.47 6.96 -3.20
N THR A 99 23.69 6.48 -3.45
CA THR A 99 24.39 6.78 -4.70
C THR A 99 23.75 6.09 -5.89
N MET A 100 23.96 6.62 -7.10
CA MET A 100 23.46 5.99 -8.33
C MET A 100 23.86 4.52 -8.42
N ALA A 101 25.14 4.22 -8.15
CA ALA A 101 25.68 2.87 -8.22
C ALA A 101 25.01 1.91 -7.23
N CYS A 102 24.78 2.35 -5.97
CA CYS A 102 24.08 1.53 -4.98
C CYS A 102 22.62 1.29 -5.37
N VAL A 103 21.94 2.29 -5.92
CA VAL A 103 20.53 2.11 -6.34
C VAL A 103 20.42 1.22 -7.58
N GLU A 104 21.36 1.33 -8.53
CA GLU A 104 21.45 0.44 -9.69
C GLU A 104 21.72 -1.02 -9.30
N SER A 105 22.53 -1.26 -8.27
CA SER A 105 22.77 -2.64 -7.82
C SER A 105 21.53 -3.35 -7.26
N LEU A 106 20.49 -2.63 -6.88
CA LEU A 106 19.22 -3.24 -6.48
C LEU A 106 18.50 -3.94 -7.64
N ASP A 107 18.84 -3.62 -8.89
CA ASP A 107 18.29 -4.30 -10.06
C ASP A 107 18.77 -5.78 -10.13
N GLU A 108 19.85 -6.15 -9.43
CA GLU A 108 20.30 -7.54 -9.30
C GLU A 108 19.30 -8.43 -8.52
N LEU A 109 18.39 -7.81 -7.76
CA LEU A 109 17.33 -8.51 -7.03
C LEU A 109 16.11 -8.81 -7.90
N GLU A 110 16.06 -8.35 -9.15
CA GLU A 110 14.95 -8.61 -10.06
C GLU A 110 14.94 -10.07 -10.56
N PRO A 111 13.77 -10.65 -10.86
CA PRO A 111 12.46 -10.02 -10.92
C PRO A 111 11.80 -9.88 -9.55
N CYS A 112 11.39 -8.65 -9.20
CA CYS A 112 10.60 -8.39 -8.02
C CYS A 112 9.10 -8.71 -8.25
N GLY A 113 8.43 -9.22 -7.21
CA GLY A 113 7.01 -9.56 -7.28
C GLY A 113 6.51 -10.24 -6.02
N ASN A 114 5.48 -11.09 -6.17
CA ASN A 114 4.95 -11.84 -5.04
C ASN A 114 5.99 -12.87 -4.53
N GLY A 115 6.33 -12.78 -3.24
CA GLY A 115 7.37 -13.62 -2.61
C GLY A 115 8.81 -13.07 -2.75
N ASN A 116 9.02 -12.04 -3.57
CA ASN A 116 10.27 -11.28 -3.67
C ASN A 116 9.94 -9.79 -3.86
N PRO A 117 9.45 -9.08 -2.83
CA PRO A 117 9.09 -7.69 -2.96
C PRO A 117 10.32 -6.81 -3.22
N ARG A 118 10.11 -5.65 -3.85
CA ARG A 118 11.18 -4.66 -4.01
C ARG A 118 11.62 -4.18 -2.61
N PRO A 119 12.94 -4.07 -2.35
CA PRO A 119 13.43 -3.64 -1.05
C PRO A 119 12.88 -2.27 -0.63
N LEU A 120 12.48 -2.19 0.62
CA LEU A 120 12.05 -0.96 1.26
C LEU A 120 13.15 -0.47 2.20
N LEU A 121 13.52 0.79 2.03
CA LEU A 121 14.50 1.46 2.87
C LEU A 121 13.80 2.40 3.84
N TYR A 122 14.39 2.57 5.01
CA TYR A 122 13.90 3.46 6.06
C TYR A 122 14.91 4.56 6.33
N MET A 123 14.45 5.80 6.42
CA MET A 123 15.29 6.95 6.77
C MET A 123 14.59 7.81 7.80
N GLU A 124 15.27 8.04 8.91
CA GLU A 124 14.75 8.81 10.04
C GLU A 124 15.11 10.29 9.94
N ASN A 125 14.29 11.11 10.56
CA ASN A 125 14.58 12.52 10.82
C ASN A 125 15.01 13.29 9.56
N VAL A 126 14.27 13.10 8.48
CA VAL A 126 14.44 13.75 7.17
C VAL A 126 13.72 15.09 7.20
N SER A 127 14.33 16.17 6.73
CA SER A 127 13.65 17.44 6.53
C SER A 127 12.69 17.35 5.34
N LEU A 128 11.44 17.70 5.54
CA LEU A 128 10.45 17.82 4.46
C LEU A 128 10.44 19.29 3.99
N ASP A 129 11.19 19.59 2.96
CA ASP A 129 11.41 20.98 2.50
C ASP A 129 10.22 21.50 1.69
N SER A 130 9.61 20.65 0.86
CA SER A 130 8.41 21.04 0.11
C SER A 130 7.48 19.87 -0.18
N VAL A 131 6.19 20.17 -0.35
CA VAL A 131 5.12 19.25 -0.74
C VAL A 131 4.36 19.89 -1.91
N GLN A 132 4.32 19.21 -3.06
CA GLN A 132 3.62 19.66 -4.24
C GLN A 132 2.65 18.60 -4.73
N SER A 133 1.38 18.95 -4.92
CA SER A 133 0.39 18.08 -5.54
C SER A 133 0.64 17.95 -7.04
N ILE A 134 0.63 16.73 -7.55
CA ILE A 134 0.80 16.39 -8.97
C ILE A 134 -0.29 15.44 -9.44
N GLY A 135 -0.40 15.21 -10.74
CA GLY A 135 -1.38 14.27 -11.30
C GLY A 135 -2.84 14.64 -10.97
N GLY A 136 -3.20 15.93 -11.00
CA GLY A 136 -4.54 16.39 -10.64
C GLY A 136 -4.85 16.25 -9.14
N GLY A 137 -3.84 16.31 -8.28
CA GLY A 137 -3.98 16.20 -6.81
C GLY A 137 -3.99 14.77 -6.28
N LYS A 138 -3.76 13.78 -7.13
CA LYS A 138 -3.79 12.36 -6.76
C LYS A 138 -2.47 11.83 -6.20
N HIS A 139 -1.38 12.55 -6.39
CA HIS A 139 -0.03 12.16 -5.99
C HIS A 139 0.71 13.37 -5.44
N LEU A 140 1.80 13.14 -4.72
CA LEU A 140 2.65 14.20 -4.18
C LEU A 140 4.06 14.07 -4.73
N ARG A 141 4.66 15.22 -5.05
CA ARG A 141 6.11 15.37 -5.20
C ARG A 141 6.64 16.03 -3.93
N LEU A 142 7.68 15.46 -3.38
CA LEU A 142 8.31 15.90 -2.13
C LEU A 142 9.75 16.31 -2.42
N LYS A 143 10.23 17.35 -1.74
CA LYS A 143 11.65 17.63 -1.59
C LYS A 143 12.04 17.30 -0.17
N LEU A 144 13.04 16.46 -0.04
CA LEU A 144 13.49 15.85 1.20
C LEU A 144 14.98 16.17 1.38
N ALA A 145 15.40 16.59 2.57
CA ALA A 145 16.81 16.87 2.83
C ALA A 145 17.32 16.02 4.00
N LYS A 146 18.46 15.38 3.79
CA LYS A 146 19.18 14.58 4.78
C LYS A 146 20.66 14.49 4.37
N PHE A 147 21.57 14.36 5.33
CA PHE A 147 23.00 14.24 5.10
C PHE A 147 23.61 15.39 4.29
N GLY A 148 23.05 16.59 4.39
CA GLY A 148 23.49 17.73 3.57
C GLY A 148 23.11 17.65 2.08
N GLN A 149 22.30 16.68 1.69
CA GLN A 149 21.83 16.48 0.32
C GLN A 149 20.31 16.60 0.23
N THR A 150 19.82 16.89 -0.99
CA THR A 150 18.38 16.96 -1.29
C THR A 150 17.99 15.81 -2.21
N TYR A 151 16.88 15.16 -1.89
CA TYR A 151 16.30 14.05 -2.63
C TYR A 151 14.93 14.41 -3.18
N ASP A 152 14.66 13.97 -4.39
CA ASP A 152 13.32 14.01 -4.98
C ASP A 152 12.51 12.79 -4.52
N GLY A 153 11.36 13.04 -3.89
CA GLY A 153 10.41 12.00 -3.50
C GLY A 153 9.13 12.07 -4.33
N VAL A 154 8.53 10.91 -4.60
CA VAL A 154 7.18 10.80 -5.15
C VAL A 154 6.36 9.90 -4.24
N PHE A 155 5.19 10.37 -3.84
CA PHE A 155 4.24 9.60 -3.04
C PHE A 155 2.96 9.41 -3.87
N PHE A 156 2.82 8.21 -4.42
CA PHE A 156 1.66 7.86 -5.24
C PHE A 156 0.41 7.65 -4.39
N SER A 157 -0.75 7.97 -4.97
CA SER A 157 -2.07 7.78 -4.35
C SER A 157 -2.22 8.46 -2.98
N GLN A 158 -1.47 9.57 -2.77
CA GLN A 158 -1.49 10.34 -1.53
C GLN A 158 -1.83 11.79 -1.82
N THR A 159 -2.58 12.41 -0.92
CA THR A 159 -2.99 13.82 -1.02
C THR A 159 -2.34 14.66 0.08
N ALA A 160 -2.13 15.95 -0.17
CA ALA A 160 -1.50 16.83 0.81
C ALA A 160 -2.28 16.92 2.14
N PRO A 161 -3.62 16.96 2.17
CA PRO A 161 -4.35 16.93 3.43
C PRO A 161 -4.19 15.63 4.22
N ALA A 162 -4.02 14.48 3.53
CA ALA A 162 -3.89 13.17 4.16
C ALA A 162 -2.45 12.82 4.56
N LEU A 163 -1.45 13.63 4.14
CA LEU A 163 -0.04 13.34 4.39
C LEU A 163 0.34 13.32 5.89
N GLY A 164 -0.40 14.02 6.75
CA GLY A 164 -0.09 14.10 8.18
C GLY A 164 1.16 14.91 8.54
N ALA A 165 1.86 15.48 7.54
CA ALA A 165 3.05 16.30 7.72
C ALA A 165 3.03 17.50 6.79
N ARG A 166 3.82 18.54 7.11
CA ARG A 166 3.91 19.81 6.37
C ARG A 166 5.36 20.14 6.08
N ALA A 167 5.57 20.94 5.04
CA ALA A 167 6.89 21.53 4.78
C ALA A 167 7.46 22.22 6.02
N GLY A 168 8.74 22.10 6.26
CA GLY A 168 9.46 22.58 7.43
C GLY A 168 9.48 21.60 8.61
N GLN A 169 8.81 20.44 8.53
CA GLN A 169 8.82 19.42 9.58
C GLN A 169 9.84 18.33 9.32
N ARG A 170 10.20 17.63 10.40
CA ARG A 170 11.00 16.41 10.33
C ARG A 170 10.10 15.18 10.23
N CYS A 171 10.47 14.26 9.36
CA CYS A 171 9.71 13.05 9.06
C CYS A 171 10.61 11.82 9.02
N ASP A 172 10.04 10.68 9.42
CA ASP A 172 10.61 9.38 9.12
C ASP A 172 9.89 8.85 7.87
N ILE A 173 10.65 8.27 6.95
CA ILE A 173 10.11 7.80 5.67
C ILE A 173 10.50 6.36 5.39
N VAL A 174 9.57 5.61 4.81
CA VAL A 174 9.84 4.32 4.16
C VAL A 174 9.65 4.49 2.67
N PHE A 175 10.61 4.00 1.89
CA PHE A 175 10.65 4.23 0.46
C PHE A 175 11.39 3.13 -0.29
N ALA A 176 11.09 2.97 -1.58
CA ALA A 176 11.91 2.24 -2.53
C ALA A 176 12.72 3.26 -3.37
N PRO A 177 14.05 3.22 -3.37
CA PRO A 177 14.83 4.06 -4.24
C PRO A 177 14.75 3.54 -5.68
N GLN A 178 14.76 4.44 -6.66
CA GLN A 178 14.82 4.10 -8.08
C GLN A 178 15.61 5.14 -8.84
N ILE A 179 16.11 4.77 -10.02
CA ILE A 179 16.69 5.72 -10.95
C ILE A 179 15.57 6.34 -11.77
N ASN A 180 15.46 7.65 -11.70
CA ASN A 180 14.58 8.44 -12.55
C ASN A 180 15.40 9.05 -13.68
N GLU A 181 14.92 8.85 -14.93
CA GLU A 181 15.52 9.49 -16.10
C GLU A 181 14.51 10.49 -16.69
N PHE A 182 14.93 11.74 -16.74
CA PHE A 182 14.11 12.80 -17.29
C PHE A 182 14.97 13.77 -18.12
N HIS A 183 14.62 13.96 -19.39
CA HIS A 183 15.37 14.77 -20.36
C HIS A 183 16.88 14.41 -20.43
N GLY A 184 17.21 13.12 -20.39
CA GLY A 184 18.59 12.62 -20.44
C GLY A 184 19.38 12.81 -19.14
N ARG A 185 18.76 13.31 -18.07
CA ARG A 185 19.39 13.39 -16.74
C ARG A 185 18.89 12.25 -15.87
N ARG A 186 19.83 11.53 -15.27
CA ARG A 186 19.54 10.44 -14.34
C ARG A 186 19.76 10.93 -12.91
N SER A 187 18.86 10.56 -12.04
CA SER A 187 18.92 10.91 -10.61
C SER A 187 18.24 9.84 -9.76
N VAL A 188 18.68 9.72 -8.51
CA VAL A 188 17.98 8.89 -7.53
C VAL A 188 16.68 9.59 -7.13
N GLN A 189 15.57 8.85 -7.21
CA GLN A 189 14.26 9.28 -6.76
C GLN A 189 13.76 8.32 -5.68
N LEU A 190 13.15 8.86 -4.62
CA LEU A 190 12.59 8.08 -3.55
C LEU A 190 11.08 7.86 -3.81
N VAL A 191 10.67 6.64 -4.09
CA VAL A 191 9.24 6.27 -4.17
C VAL A 191 8.76 6.01 -2.76
N ILE A 192 8.05 6.97 -2.20
CA ILE A 192 7.60 6.92 -0.80
C ILE A 192 6.46 5.92 -0.67
N THR A 193 6.61 5.01 0.28
CA THR A 193 5.59 4.03 0.67
C THR A 193 4.84 4.49 1.91
N ASP A 194 5.56 5.07 2.88
CA ASP A 194 4.97 5.65 4.09
C ASP A 194 5.79 6.84 4.59
N LEU A 195 5.12 7.76 5.29
CA LEU A 195 5.72 8.94 5.89
C LEU A 195 5.00 9.29 7.18
N ARG A 196 5.75 9.46 8.26
CA ARG A 196 5.23 9.95 9.54
C ARG A 196 6.10 11.09 10.06
N ARG A 197 5.52 11.95 10.90
CA ARG A 197 6.32 12.93 11.64
C ARG A 197 7.30 12.20 12.56
N SER A 198 8.56 12.64 12.55
CA SER A 198 9.52 12.15 13.54
C SER A 198 9.05 12.51 14.94
N LYS A 199 9.23 11.60 15.88
CA LYS A 199 9.00 11.90 17.29
C LYS A 199 10.03 12.95 17.70
N GLU A 200 9.57 14.00 18.37
CA GLU A 200 10.46 14.93 19.07
C GLU A 200 11.17 14.12 20.15
N GLY A 201 12.49 14.02 20.06
CA GLY A 201 13.35 13.37 21.06
C GLY A 201 13.47 14.23 22.32
#